data_ea7dfb15c2dc7f214a815df2f04b1884
#
_entry.id   ea7dfb15c2dc7f214a815df2f04b1884
#
_cell.length_a   1.000
_cell.length_b   1.000
_cell.length_c   1.000
_cell.angle_alpha   90.00
_cell.angle_beta   90.00
_cell.angle_gamma   90.00
#
_symmetry.space_group_name_H-M   'P 1'
#
loop_
_entity.id
_entity.type
_entity.pdbx_description
1 polymer ?
#
loop_
_entity_poly.entity_id
_entity_poly.type
_entity_poly.pdbx_seq_one_letter_code
_entity_poly.pdbx_strand_id
1 'polypeptide(L)'
;MYIIVVGAGKVGWNLARELLEKGHEVTLIENNRRRYLTVEQELEHNVTYGDASELWVLERAGIQRADMVIALTGDDEDNMLICQVAKEKYLVEQIIARVNNPRNRQHFDLLGIKPSVSATDLILRLLEHEVPEYGLVHLLDLQEEQLEIIEMLLGKDSGLIGRRVGDLSMPEGSLLISVLRSGKGFVPTADTVLEVGDEVLAVLDPGKEDDLKALFGPEGNGSDGG
;
A
#
# COMPACT_ATOMS: atom_id res chain seq x y z
N MET A 1 17.06 -4.17 16.09
CA MET A 1 15.98 -5.17 15.96
C MET A 1 16.53 -6.40 15.26
N TYR A 2 16.06 -7.56 15.66
CA TYR A 2 16.30 -8.82 14.94
C TYR A 2 15.13 -9.14 14.02
N ILE A 3 15.37 -9.22 12.72
CA ILE A 3 14.33 -9.33 11.69
C ILE A 3 14.55 -10.62 10.89
N ILE A 4 13.51 -11.43 10.75
CA ILE A 4 13.52 -12.59 9.86
C ILE A 4 12.76 -12.22 8.59
N VAL A 5 13.43 -12.31 7.46
CA VAL A 5 12.84 -12.13 6.13
C VAL A 5 12.70 -13.50 5.47
N VAL A 6 11.51 -13.86 5.01
CA VAL A 6 11.25 -15.13 4.35
C VAL A 6 11.03 -14.95 2.86
N GLY A 7 11.86 -15.61 2.06
CA GLY A 7 11.86 -15.55 0.60
C GLY A 7 12.90 -14.57 0.04
N ALA A 8 13.97 -15.11 -0.55
CA ALA A 8 15.04 -14.36 -1.20
C ALA A 8 14.73 -14.03 -2.68
N GLY A 9 13.48 -13.74 -2.99
CA GLY A 9 13.10 -13.13 -4.27
C GLY A 9 13.67 -11.71 -4.40
N LYS A 10 13.39 -11.02 -5.52
CA LYS A 10 13.89 -9.66 -5.75
C LYS A 10 13.59 -8.70 -4.59
N VAL A 11 12.37 -8.77 -4.04
CA VAL A 11 11.95 -7.89 -2.93
C VAL A 11 12.67 -8.27 -1.64
N GLY A 12 12.62 -9.56 -1.24
CA GLY A 12 13.18 -9.99 0.04
C GLY A 12 14.70 -9.86 0.11
N TRP A 13 15.43 -10.15 -0.98
CA TRP A 13 16.86 -9.96 -1.03
C TRP A 13 17.27 -8.48 -0.88
N ASN A 14 16.64 -7.59 -1.67
CA ASN A 14 16.95 -6.16 -1.56
C ASN A 14 16.55 -5.59 -0.19
N LEU A 15 15.42 -6.01 0.37
CA LEU A 15 15.00 -5.59 1.70
C LEU A 15 15.99 -6.05 2.78
N ALA A 16 16.41 -7.31 2.75
CA ALA A 16 17.38 -7.84 3.72
C ALA A 16 18.68 -7.05 3.70
N ARG A 17 19.22 -6.74 2.50
CA ARG A 17 20.41 -5.92 2.35
C ARG A 17 20.23 -4.51 2.92
N GLU A 18 19.13 -3.86 2.59
CA GLU A 18 18.82 -2.50 3.08
C GLU A 18 18.67 -2.44 4.60
N LEU A 19 18.05 -3.47 5.20
CA LEU A 19 17.90 -3.58 6.65
C LEU A 19 19.26 -3.79 7.34
N LEU A 20 20.15 -4.61 6.76
CA LEU A 20 21.52 -4.80 7.25
C LEU A 20 22.32 -3.49 7.17
N GLU A 21 22.22 -2.74 6.08
CA GLU A 21 22.87 -1.43 5.91
C GLU A 21 22.37 -0.40 6.95
N LYS A 22 21.12 -0.50 7.36
CA LYS A 22 20.53 0.31 8.43
C LYS A 22 20.91 -0.15 9.85
N GLY A 23 21.74 -1.20 9.97
CA GLY A 23 22.25 -1.70 11.25
C GLY A 23 21.30 -2.65 11.99
N HIS A 24 20.32 -3.22 11.31
CA HIS A 24 19.48 -4.28 11.89
C HIS A 24 20.20 -5.63 11.81
N GLU A 25 19.92 -6.52 12.73
CA GLU A 25 20.27 -7.92 12.61
C GLU A 25 19.22 -8.62 11.75
N VAL A 26 19.64 -9.29 10.67
CA VAL A 26 18.69 -9.89 9.72
C VAL A 26 19.05 -11.35 9.46
N THR A 27 18.07 -12.22 9.41
CA THR A 27 18.21 -13.57 8.83
C THR A 27 17.23 -13.72 7.67
N LEU A 28 17.76 -14.03 6.49
CA LEU A 28 16.99 -14.31 5.29
C LEU A 28 16.81 -15.82 5.13
N ILE A 29 15.57 -16.30 4.95
CA ILE A 29 15.27 -17.73 4.71
C ILE A 29 14.91 -17.93 3.23
N GLU A 30 15.50 -18.95 2.59
CA GLU A 30 15.22 -19.28 1.19
C GLU A 30 15.21 -20.81 0.99
N ASN A 31 14.15 -21.31 0.33
CA ASN A 31 13.99 -22.73 0.05
C ASN A 31 14.54 -23.17 -1.32
N ASN A 32 14.73 -22.25 -2.25
CA ASN A 32 15.34 -22.55 -3.54
C ASN A 32 16.87 -22.59 -3.42
N ARG A 33 17.46 -23.76 -3.57
CA ARG A 33 18.91 -23.97 -3.39
C ARG A 33 19.78 -23.08 -4.30
N ARG A 34 19.38 -22.85 -5.55
CA ARG A 34 20.17 -22.00 -6.46
C ARG A 34 20.18 -20.57 -5.99
N ARG A 35 19.02 -20.06 -5.59
CA ARG A 35 18.87 -18.69 -5.09
C ARG A 35 19.59 -18.51 -3.76
N TYR A 36 19.45 -19.47 -2.85
CA TYR A 36 20.20 -19.51 -1.60
C TYR A 36 21.72 -19.35 -1.83
N LEU A 37 22.32 -20.17 -2.70
CA LEU A 37 23.76 -20.11 -2.99
C LEU A 37 24.20 -18.75 -3.60
N THR A 38 23.32 -18.10 -4.36
CA THR A 38 23.62 -16.77 -4.93
C THR A 38 23.63 -15.71 -3.84
N VAL A 39 22.62 -15.73 -2.99
CA VAL A 39 22.44 -14.72 -1.93
C VAL A 39 23.44 -14.91 -0.80
N GLU A 40 23.81 -16.17 -0.48
CA GLU A 40 24.82 -16.50 0.51
C GLU A 40 26.20 -15.90 0.19
N GLN A 41 26.54 -15.74 -1.10
CA GLN A 41 27.78 -15.08 -1.51
C GLN A 41 27.86 -13.61 -1.11
N GLU A 42 26.71 -12.94 -0.96
CA GLU A 42 26.65 -11.52 -0.56
C GLU A 42 26.34 -11.33 0.92
N LEU A 43 25.42 -12.14 1.46
CA LEU A 43 24.92 -11.98 2.82
C LEU A 43 25.57 -12.95 3.82
N GLU A 44 26.42 -13.86 3.33
CA GLU A 44 27.17 -14.83 4.16
C GLU A 44 26.27 -15.59 5.16
N HIS A 45 26.59 -15.52 6.44
CA HIS A 45 25.86 -16.21 7.51
C HIS A 45 24.49 -15.62 7.85
N ASN A 46 24.08 -14.53 7.19
CA ASN A 46 22.74 -13.95 7.37
C ASN A 46 21.66 -14.65 6.53
N VAL A 47 21.99 -15.79 5.91
CA VAL A 47 21.04 -16.56 5.10
C VAL A 47 20.91 -17.99 5.62
N THR A 48 19.67 -18.45 5.75
CA THR A 48 19.34 -19.83 6.14
C THR A 48 18.66 -20.54 4.98
N TYR A 49 19.20 -21.72 4.60
CA TYR A 49 18.53 -22.58 3.63
C TYR A 49 17.44 -23.41 4.30
N GLY A 50 16.23 -23.38 3.76
CA GLY A 50 15.14 -24.20 4.21
C GLY A 50 13.77 -23.66 3.83
N ASP A 51 12.75 -24.45 4.08
CA ASP A 51 11.35 -24.08 3.93
C ASP A 51 10.84 -23.50 5.25
N ALA A 52 10.44 -22.23 5.24
CA ALA A 52 9.99 -21.54 6.46
C ALA A 52 8.58 -21.96 6.92
N SER A 53 7.85 -22.77 6.15
CA SER A 53 6.64 -23.43 6.61
C SER A 53 6.95 -24.54 7.63
N GLU A 54 8.20 -25.01 7.67
CA GLU A 54 8.69 -26.00 8.62
C GLU A 54 9.17 -25.33 9.92
N LEU A 55 8.62 -25.71 11.05
CA LEU A 55 8.93 -25.11 12.36
C LEU A 55 10.44 -25.08 12.68
N TRP A 56 11.13 -26.20 12.41
CA TRP A 56 12.54 -26.32 12.73
C TRP A 56 13.42 -25.33 11.93
N VAL A 57 12.97 -24.90 10.72
CA VAL A 57 13.66 -23.87 9.92
C VAL A 57 13.54 -22.51 10.58
N LEU A 58 12.33 -22.15 11.02
CA LEU A 58 12.10 -20.91 11.77
C LEU A 58 12.87 -20.89 13.09
N GLU A 59 12.90 -22.04 13.81
CA GLU A 59 13.66 -22.18 15.05
C GLU A 59 15.18 -22.05 14.82
N ARG A 60 15.70 -22.66 13.76
CA ARG A 60 17.09 -22.50 13.34
C ARG A 60 17.42 -21.07 12.94
N ALA A 61 16.49 -20.35 12.33
CA ALA A 61 16.61 -18.95 12.03
C ALA A 61 16.44 -18.04 13.27
N GLY A 62 16.21 -18.57 14.44
CA GLY A 62 16.15 -17.81 15.69
C GLY A 62 14.84 -17.06 15.93
N ILE A 63 13.69 -17.59 15.46
CA ILE A 63 12.39 -16.94 15.59
C ILE A 63 12.01 -16.62 17.04
N GLN A 64 12.54 -17.37 18.03
CA GLN A 64 12.27 -17.15 19.45
C GLN A 64 12.73 -15.78 19.96
N ARG A 65 13.64 -15.12 19.25
CA ARG A 65 14.17 -13.80 19.59
C ARG A 65 13.88 -12.74 18.54
N ALA A 66 13.07 -13.09 17.53
CA ALA A 66 12.74 -12.16 16.45
C ALA A 66 11.81 -11.06 16.95
N ASP A 67 12.17 -9.82 16.68
CA ASP A 67 11.30 -8.65 16.89
C ASP A 67 10.27 -8.54 15.77
N MET A 68 10.65 -8.99 14.55
CA MET A 68 9.81 -8.87 13.35
C MET A 68 9.99 -10.07 12.42
N VAL A 69 8.90 -10.51 11.79
CA VAL A 69 8.90 -11.49 10.69
C VAL A 69 8.23 -10.90 9.46
N ILE A 70 8.92 -10.96 8.31
CA ILE A 70 8.45 -10.45 7.03
C ILE A 70 8.35 -11.62 6.04
N ALA A 71 7.14 -12.06 5.71
CA ALA A 71 6.88 -13.16 4.78
C ALA A 71 6.67 -12.63 3.36
N LEU A 72 7.62 -12.92 2.46
CA LEU A 72 7.68 -12.43 1.08
C LEU A 72 7.82 -13.56 0.05
N THR A 73 7.33 -14.76 0.38
CA THR A 73 7.36 -15.89 -0.55
C THR A 73 6.43 -15.63 -1.76
N GLY A 74 6.54 -16.48 -2.77
CA GLY A 74 5.63 -16.44 -3.93
C GLY A 74 4.27 -17.05 -3.70
N ASP A 75 4.02 -17.60 -2.49
CA ASP A 75 2.81 -18.33 -2.14
C ASP A 75 2.11 -17.67 -0.95
N ASP A 76 0.81 -17.40 -1.09
CA ASP A 76 0.04 -16.68 -0.07
C ASP A 76 -0.26 -17.57 1.14
N GLU A 77 -0.49 -18.88 0.92
CA GLU A 77 -0.74 -19.85 1.96
C GLU A 77 0.49 -20.00 2.87
N ASP A 78 1.69 -20.07 2.28
CA ASP A 78 2.96 -20.07 3.02
C ASP A 78 3.13 -18.78 3.82
N ASN A 79 2.86 -17.61 3.21
CA ASN A 79 2.97 -16.32 3.89
C ASN A 79 2.00 -16.23 5.07
N MET A 80 0.76 -16.70 4.92
CA MET A 80 -0.21 -16.76 6.02
C MET A 80 0.26 -17.69 7.13
N LEU A 81 0.70 -18.90 6.80
CA LEU A 81 1.17 -19.90 7.77
C LEU A 81 2.35 -19.38 8.57
N ILE A 82 3.37 -18.84 7.89
CA ILE A 82 4.58 -18.30 8.53
C ILE A 82 4.23 -17.18 9.50
N CYS A 83 3.39 -16.22 9.08
CA CYS A 83 2.96 -15.14 9.94
C CYS A 83 2.13 -15.61 11.13
N GLN A 84 1.21 -16.56 10.94
CA GLN A 84 0.42 -17.13 12.03
C GLN A 84 1.31 -17.87 13.04
N VAL A 85 2.25 -18.68 12.58
CA VAL A 85 3.20 -19.38 13.45
C VAL A 85 4.06 -18.38 14.22
N ALA A 86 4.58 -17.36 13.56
CA ALA A 86 5.37 -16.30 14.20
C ALA A 86 4.58 -15.61 15.31
N LYS A 87 3.34 -15.22 15.03
CA LYS A 87 2.46 -14.49 15.94
C LYS A 87 1.96 -15.35 17.10
N GLU A 88 1.33 -16.50 16.79
CA GLU A 88 0.60 -17.27 17.78
C GLU A 88 1.49 -18.21 18.61
N LYS A 89 2.54 -18.78 17.99
CA LYS A 89 3.42 -19.72 18.68
C LYS A 89 4.62 -19.04 19.32
N TYR A 90 5.24 -18.09 18.60
CA TYR A 90 6.48 -17.45 19.06
C TYR A 90 6.28 -16.02 19.59
N LEU A 91 5.04 -15.51 19.54
CA LEU A 91 4.64 -14.20 20.07
C LEU A 91 5.49 -13.05 19.50
N VAL A 92 5.86 -13.17 18.21
CA VAL A 92 6.56 -12.09 17.52
C VAL A 92 5.64 -10.88 17.42
N GLU A 93 6.12 -9.73 17.90
CA GLU A 93 5.29 -8.53 18.03
C GLU A 93 4.88 -7.93 16.66
N GLN A 94 5.79 -7.99 15.69
CA GLN A 94 5.57 -7.40 14.37
C GLN A 94 5.64 -8.44 13.28
N ILE A 95 4.57 -8.55 12.50
CA ILE A 95 4.49 -9.43 11.33
C ILE A 95 4.09 -8.61 10.12
N ILE A 96 4.74 -8.86 8.99
CA ILE A 96 4.40 -8.26 7.70
C ILE A 96 4.29 -9.39 6.67
N ALA A 97 3.25 -9.36 5.85
CA ALA A 97 3.08 -10.32 4.79
C ALA A 97 2.93 -9.65 3.41
N ARG A 98 3.53 -10.26 2.41
CA ARG A 98 3.21 -9.99 1.01
C ARG A 98 1.97 -10.77 0.62
N VAL A 99 1.04 -10.09 -0.06
CA VAL A 99 -0.11 -10.68 -0.74
C VAL A 99 0.21 -10.75 -2.24
N ASN A 100 0.30 -11.96 -2.79
CA ASN A 100 0.57 -12.17 -4.22
C ASN A 100 -0.72 -12.06 -5.05
N ASN A 101 -1.83 -12.63 -4.54
CA ASN A 101 -3.14 -12.52 -5.16
C ASN A 101 -4.02 -11.55 -4.34
N PRO A 102 -4.40 -10.38 -4.90
CA PRO A 102 -5.23 -9.39 -4.19
C PRO A 102 -6.52 -9.96 -3.58
N ARG A 103 -7.10 -10.99 -4.21
CA ARG A 103 -8.31 -11.67 -3.71
C ARG A 103 -8.12 -12.33 -2.34
N ASN A 104 -6.88 -12.66 -1.99
CA ASN A 104 -6.55 -13.29 -0.72
C ASN A 104 -6.40 -12.27 0.43
N ARG A 105 -6.38 -10.96 0.16
CA ARG A 105 -6.19 -9.93 1.17
C ARG A 105 -7.13 -10.08 2.36
N GLN A 106 -8.41 -10.37 2.10
CA GLN A 106 -9.39 -10.60 3.16
C GLN A 106 -9.03 -11.76 4.10
N HIS A 107 -8.35 -12.79 3.60
CA HIS A 107 -7.89 -13.90 4.43
C HIS A 107 -6.78 -13.46 5.40
N PHE A 108 -5.82 -12.63 4.94
CA PHE A 108 -4.80 -12.05 5.82
C PHE A 108 -5.44 -11.17 6.90
N ASP A 109 -6.43 -10.36 6.55
CA ASP A 109 -7.15 -9.50 7.50
C ASP A 109 -7.91 -10.33 8.54
N LEU A 110 -8.62 -11.39 8.13
CA LEU A 110 -9.34 -12.31 9.02
C LEU A 110 -8.39 -13.02 10.00
N LEU A 111 -7.18 -13.35 9.56
CA LEU A 111 -6.13 -13.95 10.39
C LEU A 111 -5.41 -12.90 11.26
N GLY A 112 -5.76 -11.64 11.15
CA GLY A 112 -5.11 -10.54 11.88
C GLY A 112 -3.65 -10.35 11.52
N ILE A 113 -3.28 -10.65 10.25
CA ILE A 113 -1.94 -10.43 9.70
C ILE A 113 -1.92 -9.03 9.11
N LYS A 114 -1.39 -8.08 9.87
CA LYS A 114 -1.29 -6.67 9.50
C LYS A 114 0.09 -6.12 9.85
N PRO A 115 0.69 -5.32 8.95
CA PRO A 115 0.20 -4.98 7.61
C PRO A 115 0.36 -6.14 6.61
N SER A 116 -0.59 -6.25 5.66
CA SER A 116 -0.49 -7.09 4.48
C SER A 116 -0.31 -6.21 3.22
N VAL A 117 0.72 -6.48 2.42
CA VAL A 117 1.11 -5.62 1.29
C VAL A 117 0.95 -6.35 -0.03
N SER A 118 0.09 -5.84 -0.91
CA SER A 118 -0.06 -6.32 -2.28
C SER A 118 0.73 -5.43 -3.25
N ALA A 119 1.83 -5.96 -3.80
CA ALA A 119 2.59 -5.25 -4.82
C ALA A 119 1.77 -5.03 -6.09
N THR A 120 0.88 -5.97 -6.43
CA THR A 120 -0.01 -5.85 -7.59
C THR A 120 -0.94 -4.66 -7.44
N ASP A 121 -1.59 -4.50 -6.27
CA ASP A 121 -2.50 -3.37 -6.03
C ASP A 121 -1.76 -2.04 -6.06
N LEU A 122 -0.54 -1.99 -5.48
CA LEU A 122 0.27 -0.78 -5.51
C LEU A 122 0.66 -0.38 -6.94
N ILE A 123 1.07 -1.36 -7.76
CA ILE A 123 1.41 -1.10 -9.16
C ILE A 123 0.18 -0.70 -9.96
N LEU A 124 -0.97 -1.36 -9.76
CA LEU A 124 -2.21 -1.03 -10.45
C LEU A 124 -2.63 0.41 -10.14
N ARG A 125 -2.62 0.82 -8.88
CA ARG A 125 -2.91 2.20 -8.48
C ARG A 125 -1.99 3.21 -9.16
N LEU A 126 -0.68 2.94 -9.24
CA LEU A 126 0.28 3.79 -9.94
C LEU A 126 0.00 3.87 -11.45
N LEU A 127 -0.38 2.75 -12.08
CA LEU A 127 -0.71 2.71 -13.50
C LEU A 127 -2.06 3.39 -13.79
N GLU A 128 -3.05 3.22 -12.93
CA GLU A 128 -4.34 3.90 -13.03
C GLU A 128 -4.16 5.43 -13.02
N HIS A 129 -3.23 5.92 -12.20
CA HIS A 129 -2.87 7.34 -12.15
C HIS A 129 -2.34 7.87 -13.52
N GLU A 130 -1.64 7.03 -14.28
CA GLU A 130 -1.07 7.42 -15.58
C GLU A 130 -2.05 7.23 -16.76
N VAL A 131 -3.25 6.65 -16.53
CA VAL A 131 -4.25 6.45 -17.57
C VAL A 131 -5.27 7.61 -17.58
N PRO A 132 -5.28 8.46 -18.63
CA PRO A 132 -6.08 9.69 -18.65
C PRO A 132 -7.61 9.53 -18.57
N GLU A 133 -8.12 8.31 -18.71
CA GLU A 133 -9.56 8.01 -18.67
C GLU A 133 -10.16 7.96 -17.26
N TYR A 134 -9.30 7.87 -16.23
CA TYR A 134 -9.73 7.82 -14.84
C TYR A 134 -9.68 9.24 -14.25
N GLY A 135 -10.85 9.89 -14.22
CA GLY A 135 -10.97 11.23 -13.60
C GLY A 135 -10.76 11.25 -12.08
N LEU A 136 -10.67 10.07 -11.43
CA LEU A 136 -10.41 9.92 -10.00
C LEU A 136 -9.49 8.74 -9.76
N VAL A 137 -8.43 8.95 -9.00
CA VAL A 137 -7.42 7.95 -8.63
C VAL A 137 -7.30 7.84 -7.11
N HIS A 138 -7.34 6.62 -6.59
CA HIS A 138 -7.06 6.34 -5.19
C HIS A 138 -5.56 6.31 -4.95
N LEU A 139 -5.05 7.27 -4.19
CA LEU A 139 -3.63 7.33 -3.85
C LEU A 139 -3.30 6.51 -2.61
N LEU A 140 -4.12 6.60 -1.58
CA LEU A 140 -3.84 5.98 -0.30
C LEU A 140 -5.13 5.63 0.45
N ASP A 141 -5.16 4.42 1.01
CA ASP A 141 -6.23 3.90 1.85
C ASP A 141 -5.66 3.72 3.27
N LEU A 142 -6.05 4.60 4.16
CA LEU A 142 -5.64 4.63 5.57
C LEU A 142 -6.67 3.84 6.40
N GLN A 143 -6.53 2.51 6.43
CA GLN A 143 -7.51 1.60 7.04
C GLN A 143 -7.67 1.81 8.55
N GLU A 144 -6.60 2.13 9.27
CA GLU A 144 -6.66 2.34 10.72
C GLU A 144 -7.38 3.65 11.06
N GLU A 145 -7.16 4.70 10.27
CA GLU A 145 -7.77 6.01 10.42
C GLU A 145 -9.16 6.10 9.76
N GLN A 146 -9.54 5.09 8.96
CA GLN A 146 -10.76 5.08 8.15
C GLN A 146 -10.86 6.30 7.25
N LEU A 147 -9.78 6.62 6.55
CA LEU A 147 -9.69 7.72 5.59
C LEU A 147 -9.14 7.23 4.25
N GLU A 148 -9.55 7.86 3.18
CA GLU A 148 -9.05 7.65 1.84
C GLU A 148 -8.46 8.96 1.30
N ILE A 149 -7.34 8.87 0.56
CA ILE A 149 -6.79 10.01 -0.16
C ILE A 149 -6.93 9.71 -1.64
N ILE A 150 -7.59 10.63 -2.32
CA ILE A 150 -7.85 10.54 -3.75
C ILE A 150 -7.29 11.74 -4.48
N GLU A 151 -7.01 11.54 -5.75
CA GLU A 151 -6.66 12.58 -6.70
C GLU A 151 -7.67 12.63 -7.83
N MET A 152 -8.01 13.83 -8.25
CA MET A 152 -8.94 14.07 -9.34
C MET A 152 -8.39 15.10 -10.30
N LEU A 153 -8.40 14.78 -11.60
CA LEU A 153 -8.04 15.71 -12.67
C LEU A 153 -9.27 16.52 -13.10
N LEU A 154 -9.16 17.86 -13.06
CA LEU A 154 -10.21 18.74 -13.56
C LEU A 154 -10.17 18.83 -15.11
N GLY A 155 -11.03 18.04 -15.74
CA GLY A 155 -11.26 18.11 -17.17
C GLY A 155 -11.98 19.39 -17.60
N LYS A 156 -11.99 19.67 -18.90
CA LYS A 156 -12.64 20.86 -19.48
C LYS A 156 -14.15 20.95 -19.21
N ASP A 157 -14.77 19.79 -18.99
CA ASP A 157 -16.21 19.67 -18.79
C ASP A 157 -16.61 19.69 -17.29
N SER A 158 -15.64 19.91 -16.39
CA SER A 158 -15.94 19.99 -14.95
C SER A 158 -16.66 21.28 -14.59
N GLY A 159 -17.80 21.16 -13.91
CA GLY A 159 -18.59 22.29 -13.41
C GLY A 159 -17.89 23.14 -12.32
N LEU A 160 -16.69 22.76 -11.90
CA LEU A 160 -15.93 23.47 -10.87
C LEU A 160 -14.90 24.45 -11.43
N ILE A 161 -14.70 24.47 -12.74
CA ILE A 161 -13.75 25.39 -13.38
C ILE A 161 -14.22 26.83 -13.17
N GLY A 162 -13.29 27.68 -12.70
CA GLY A 162 -13.57 29.08 -12.39
C GLY A 162 -14.26 29.33 -11.05
N ARG A 163 -14.61 28.28 -10.30
CA ARG A 163 -15.19 28.42 -8.95
C ARG A 163 -14.09 28.54 -7.90
N ARG A 164 -14.37 29.24 -6.81
CA ARG A 164 -13.48 29.32 -5.66
C ARG A 164 -13.65 28.08 -4.78
N VAL A 165 -12.56 27.62 -4.18
CA VAL A 165 -12.58 26.47 -3.26
C VAL A 165 -13.55 26.70 -2.09
N GLY A 166 -13.62 27.95 -1.58
CA GLY A 166 -14.54 28.31 -0.50
C GLY A 166 -16.03 28.28 -0.86
N ASP A 167 -16.35 28.30 -2.16
CA ASP A 167 -17.74 28.26 -2.66
C ASP A 167 -18.18 26.82 -3.02
N LEU A 168 -17.29 25.84 -2.83
CA LEU A 168 -17.59 24.44 -3.10
C LEU A 168 -18.40 23.83 -1.95
N SER A 169 -19.51 23.20 -2.28
CA SER A 169 -20.27 22.39 -1.32
C SER A 169 -19.66 20.99 -1.22
N MET A 170 -18.52 20.91 -0.53
CA MET A 170 -17.84 19.60 -0.34
C MET A 170 -18.77 18.65 0.41
N PRO A 171 -18.82 17.36 0.01
CA PRO A 171 -19.55 16.34 0.76
C PRO A 171 -19.08 16.26 2.21
N GLU A 172 -20.03 16.00 3.13
CA GLU A 172 -19.67 15.77 4.53
C GLU A 172 -18.69 14.60 4.66
N GLY A 173 -17.64 14.76 5.47
CA GLY A 173 -16.56 13.78 5.60
C GLY A 173 -15.54 13.87 4.46
N SER A 174 -15.47 14.99 3.72
CA SER A 174 -14.43 15.22 2.72
C SER A 174 -13.79 16.59 2.84
N LEU A 175 -12.49 16.67 2.47
CA LEU A 175 -11.71 17.90 2.51
C LEU A 175 -10.70 17.94 1.36
N LEU A 176 -10.65 19.07 0.65
CA LEU A 176 -9.63 19.33 -0.35
C LEU A 176 -8.34 19.78 0.33
N ILE A 177 -7.25 19.02 0.11
CA ILE A 177 -5.99 19.23 0.84
C ILE A 177 -4.89 19.85 -0.01
N SER A 178 -4.90 19.62 -1.34
CA SER A 178 -3.88 20.17 -2.24
C SER A 178 -4.43 20.36 -3.64
N VAL A 179 -3.85 21.31 -4.37
CA VAL A 179 -4.04 21.48 -5.81
C VAL A 179 -2.67 21.42 -6.48
N LEU A 180 -2.54 20.60 -7.50
CA LEU A 180 -1.37 20.54 -8.37
C LEU A 180 -1.69 21.24 -9.67
N ARG A 181 -0.95 22.28 -10.00
CA ARG A 181 -1.11 23.08 -11.22
C ARG A 181 0.24 23.20 -11.94
N SER A 182 0.29 22.73 -13.16
CA SER A 182 1.54 22.76 -13.98
C SER A 182 2.72 22.13 -13.24
N GLY A 183 2.51 21.01 -12.54
CA GLY A 183 3.53 20.27 -11.80
C GLY A 183 3.97 20.90 -10.48
N LYS A 184 3.24 21.92 -9.98
CA LYS A 184 3.51 22.56 -8.68
C LYS A 184 2.31 22.38 -7.74
N GLY A 185 2.53 21.65 -6.66
CA GLY A 185 1.55 21.50 -5.59
C GLY A 185 1.51 22.70 -4.65
N PHE A 186 0.31 23.08 -4.23
CA PHE A 186 0.10 24.10 -3.19
C PHE A 186 -1.15 23.78 -2.37
N VAL A 187 -1.18 24.27 -1.14
CA VAL A 187 -2.37 24.17 -0.28
C VAL A 187 -3.35 25.27 -0.68
N PRO A 188 -4.57 24.92 -1.12
CA PRO A 188 -5.54 25.92 -1.53
C PRO A 188 -6.10 26.70 -0.34
N THR A 189 -6.52 27.94 -0.62
CA THR A 189 -7.29 28.77 0.29
C THR A 189 -8.73 28.88 -0.20
N ALA A 190 -9.62 29.45 0.61
CA ALA A 190 -11.00 29.71 0.20
C ALA A 190 -11.09 30.52 -1.11
N ASP A 191 -10.14 31.44 -1.34
CA ASP A 191 -10.09 32.29 -2.52
C ASP A 191 -9.39 31.63 -3.74
N THR A 192 -8.87 30.42 -3.59
CA THR A 192 -8.24 29.70 -4.71
C THR A 192 -9.29 29.38 -5.76
N VAL A 193 -9.05 29.81 -6.99
CA VAL A 193 -9.89 29.50 -8.15
C VAL A 193 -9.36 28.26 -8.83
N LEU A 194 -10.24 27.29 -9.10
CA LEU A 194 -9.89 26.06 -9.80
C LEU A 194 -9.82 26.27 -11.31
N GLU A 195 -8.84 25.69 -11.96
CA GLU A 195 -8.56 25.81 -13.39
C GLU A 195 -8.57 24.47 -14.12
N VAL A 196 -8.73 24.50 -15.43
CA VAL A 196 -8.63 23.29 -16.27
C VAL A 196 -7.25 22.69 -16.16
N GLY A 197 -7.17 21.38 -15.93
CA GLY A 197 -5.90 20.67 -15.79
C GLY A 197 -5.30 20.74 -14.39
N ASP A 198 -6.03 21.31 -13.41
CA ASP A 198 -5.67 21.14 -11.99
C ASP A 198 -5.88 19.67 -11.58
N GLU A 199 -4.91 19.12 -10.87
CA GLU A 199 -5.05 17.86 -10.14
C GLU A 199 -5.34 18.19 -8.68
N VAL A 200 -6.46 17.72 -8.19
CA VAL A 200 -6.97 18.06 -6.85
C VAL A 200 -6.86 16.86 -5.94
N LEU A 201 -6.13 17.02 -4.83
CA LEU A 201 -6.09 16.00 -3.79
C LEU A 201 -7.16 16.27 -2.74
N ALA A 202 -7.92 15.23 -2.42
CA ALA A 202 -8.90 15.25 -1.35
C ALA A 202 -8.72 14.09 -0.38
N VAL A 203 -9.00 14.32 0.89
CA VAL A 203 -9.18 13.29 1.89
C VAL A 203 -10.67 13.11 2.14
N LEU A 204 -11.13 11.87 2.33
CA LEU A 204 -12.54 11.56 2.52
C LEU A 204 -12.75 10.34 3.41
N ASP A 205 -13.93 10.26 4.00
CA ASP A 205 -14.42 9.07 4.68
C ASP A 205 -14.69 7.95 3.66
N PRO A 206 -14.49 6.66 3.99
CA PRO A 206 -14.73 5.55 3.08
C PRO A 206 -16.16 5.55 2.51
N GLY A 207 -16.25 5.33 1.19
CA GLY A 207 -17.53 5.28 0.48
C GLY A 207 -18.12 6.64 0.08
N LYS A 208 -17.36 7.73 0.20
CA LYS A 208 -17.75 9.08 -0.23
C LYS A 208 -17.26 9.47 -1.63
N GLU A 209 -16.63 8.53 -2.32
CA GLU A 209 -16.05 8.75 -3.64
C GLU A 209 -17.08 9.16 -4.69
N ASP A 210 -18.25 8.52 -4.70
CA ASP A 210 -19.28 8.80 -5.70
C ASP A 210 -19.88 10.19 -5.51
N ASP A 211 -20.02 10.64 -4.26
CA ASP A 211 -20.45 12.01 -3.94
C ASP A 211 -19.44 13.04 -4.46
N LEU A 212 -18.14 12.74 -4.32
CA LEU A 212 -17.08 13.59 -4.83
C LEU A 212 -17.00 13.55 -6.37
N LYS A 213 -17.11 12.37 -6.98
CA LYS A 213 -17.20 12.24 -8.44
C LYS A 213 -18.34 13.04 -9.03
N ALA A 214 -19.50 13.02 -8.36
CA ALA A 214 -20.64 13.80 -8.80
C ALA A 214 -20.38 15.32 -8.74
N LEU A 215 -19.62 15.79 -7.74
CA LEU A 215 -19.26 17.21 -7.59
C LEU A 215 -18.23 17.65 -8.64
N PHE A 216 -17.24 16.81 -8.93
CA PHE A 216 -16.12 17.13 -9.84
C PHE A 216 -16.38 16.75 -11.30
N GLY A 217 -17.40 15.93 -11.55
CA GLY A 217 -17.81 15.51 -12.87
C GLY A 217 -18.40 16.63 -13.73
N PRO A 218 -18.76 16.34 -14.98
CA PRO A 218 -19.48 17.26 -15.82
C PRO A 218 -20.82 17.62 -15.14
N GLU A 219 -21.22 18.90 -15.22
CA GLU A 219 -22.56 19.30 -14.72
C GLU A 219 -23.61 18.35 -15.25
N GLY A 220 -24.15 17.52 -14.37
CA GLY A 220 -25.25 16.65 -14.73
C GLY A 220 -26.39 17.53 -15.23
N ASN A 221 -26.89 17.24 -16.43
CA ASN A 221 -28.14 17.78 -16.94
C ASN A 221 -29.18 17.68 -15.82
N GLY A 222 -29.43 18.79 -15.15
CA GLY A 222 -30.53 18.88 -14.22
C GLY A 222 -31.77 18.34 -14.93
N SER A 223 -32.33 17.29 -14.37
CA SER A 223 -33.66 16.83 -14.77
C SER A 223 -34.63 18.00 -14.62
N ASP A 224 -34.87 18.68 -15.73
CA ASP A 224 -36.09 19.46 -15.89
C ASP A 224 -37.26 18.48 -15.73
N GLY A 225 -37.77 18.39 -14.51
CA GLY A 225 -39.04 17.74 -14.21
C GLY A 225 -40.17 18.70 -14.54
N GLY A 226 -40.82 18.44 -15.68
CA GLY A 226 -42.16 18.94 -15.98
C GLY A 226 -43.20 18.17 -15.19
#